data_275207cdc1455563aa4b70883100e6ed
#
_entry.id   275207cdc1455563aa4b70883100e6ed
#
_cell.length_a   1.000
_cell.length_b   1.000
_cell.length_c   1.000
_cell.angle_alpha   90.00
_cell.angle_beta   90.00
_cell.angle_gamma   90.00
#
_symmetry.space_group_name_H-M   'P 1'
#
loop_
_entity.id
_entity.type
_entity.pdbx_description
1 polymer ?
#
loop_
_entity_poly.entity_id
_entity_poly.type
_entity_poly.pdbx_seq_one_letter_code
_entity_poly.pdbx_strand_id
1 'polypeptide(L)'
;VVDYTVEKYGRIDILINNAGYGAFGFLEEASDEEIRNQFNVNYFGLIDCIKGVLPQMRKQKDGVIVNISSIAGRFGLPFTSLYNSSKFAVEGLTECLHYELSLFGIDIKTVAPGSFRTGFHDSINFTEDEKKEDLDVVRENLKKALEDGIKNEPPFPFGFGNNDDVANFVFKKSITKSKVSNFIGRDTKIINFFIKIFGRELLFKIIKKLWFSRILPKKEL
;
A
#
# COMPACT_ATOMS: atom_id res chain seq x y z
N VAL A 1 20.15 8.16 10.65
CA VAL A 1 18.95 8.97 11.04
C VAL A 1 18.56 8.67 12.49
N VAL A 2 18.32 7.39 12.87
CA VAL A 2 17.89 7.01 14.24
C VAL A 2 18.89 7.51 15.29
N ASP A 3 20.18 7.15 15.16
CA ASP A 3 21.21 7.56 16.13
C ASP A 3 21.31 9.08 16.27
N TYR A 4 21.28 9.80 15.12
CA TYR A 4 21.26 11.26 15.13
C TYR A 4 20.05 11.83 15.88
N THR A 5 18.86 11.23 15.69
CA THR A 5 17.64 11.70 16.37
C THR A 5 17.73 11.47 17.88
N VAL A 6 18.23 10.31 18.28
CA VAL A 6 18.41 9.98 19.71
C VAL A 6 19.48 10.89 20.35
N GLU A 7 20.59 11.11 19.65
CA GLU A 7 21.65 12.01 20.15
C GLU A 7 21.14 13.45 20.34
N LYS A 8 20.35 13.94 19.36
CA LYS A 8 19.89 15.32 19.36
C LYS A 8 18.70 15.59 20.29
N TYR A 9 17.75 14.66 20.34
CA TYR A 9 16.46 14.87 21.04
C TYR A 9 16.23 13.94 22.24
N GLY A 10 17.08 12.92 22.45
CA GLY A 10 17.02 11.98 23.54
C GLY A 10 15.90 10.92 23.42
N ARG A 11 14.98 11.08 22.45
CA ARG A 11 13.81 10.21 22.31
C ARG A 11 13.31 10.11 20.87
N ILE A 12 12.54 9.07 20.59
CA ILE A 12 11.77 8.89 19.37
C ILE A 12 10.35 8.50 19.77
N ASP A 13 9.38 9.36 19.48
CA ASP A 13 7.99 9.14 19.88
C ASP A 13 7.17 8.47 18.78
N ILE A 14 7.43 8.82 17.54
CA ILE A 14 6.65 8.37 16.40
C ILE A 14 7.59 8.01 15.25
N LEU A 15 7.36 6.81 14.68
CA LEU A 15 7.91 6.40 13.39
C LEU A 15 6.77 6.32 12.37
N ILE A 16 6.90 7.00 11.24
CA ILE A 16 5.96 6.87 10.11
C ILE A 16 6.70 6.27 8.92
N ASN A 17 6.43 5.02 8.61
CA ASN A 17 6.94 4.33 7.44
C ASN A 17 6.04 4.62 6.25
N ASN A 18 6.39 5.63 5.47
CA ASN A 18 5.61 6.11 4.33
C ASN A 18 6.26 5.80 2.98
N ALA A 19 7.57 5.64 2.93
CA ALA A 19 8.29 5.38 1.68
C ALA A 19 7.76 4.14 0.96
N GLY A 20 7.57 4.25 -0.35
CA GLY A 20 7.07 3.14 -1.15
C GLY A 20 6.76 3.57 -2.58
N TYR A 21 6.78 2.60 -3.48
CA TYR A 21 6.42 2.77 -4.89
C TYR A 21 5.62 1.57 -5.37
N GLY A 22 5.11 1.62 -6.61
CA GLY A 22 4.35 0.53 -7.22
C GLY A 22 5.03 -0.03 -8.45
N ALA A 23 5.32 -1.35 -8.48
CA ALA A 23 5.67 -2.09 -9.68
C ALA A 23 4.39 -2.74 -10.23
N PHE A 24 3.93 -2.28 -11.39
CA PHE A 24 2.68 -2.66 -12.04
C PHE A 24 2.95 -3.29 -13.40
N GLY A 25 2.23 -4.34 -13.74
CA GLY A 25 2.35 -5.03 -15.01
C GLY A 25 2.12 -6.52 -14.89
N PHE A 26 2.52 -7.24 -15.94
CA PHE A 26 2.51 -8.70 -15.93
C PHE A 26 3.66 -9.22 -15.09
N LEU A 27 3.39 -10.20 -14.23
CA LEU A 27 4.44 -10.79 -13.38
C LEU A 27 5.54 -11.45 -14.21
N GLU A 28 5.20 -12.06 -15.34
CA GLU A 28 6.14 -12.74 -16.22
C GLU A 28 7.04 -11.80 -17.05
N GLU A 29 6.74 -10.50 -17.03
CA GLU A 29 7.57 -9.46 -17.64
C GLU A 29 8.47 -8.75 -16.62
N ALA A 30 8.32 -9.10 -15.34
CA ALA A 30 9.13 -8.54 -14.26
C ALA A 30 10.43 -9.30 -14.13
N SER A 31 11.56 -8.59 -14.17
CA SER A 31 12.85 -9.17 -13.83
C SER A 31 12.95 -9.50 -12.34
N ASP A 32 13.87 -10.38 -12.00
CA ASP A 32 14.20 -10.69 -10.59
C ASP A 32 14.62 -9.44 -9.82
N GLU A 33 15.26 -8.48 -10.49
CA GLU A 33 15.67 -7.21 -9.89
C GLU A 33 14.47 -6.34 -9.56
N GLU A 34 13.53 -6.17 -10.48
CA GLU A 34 12.28 -5.41 -10.26
C GLU A 34 11.46 -6.01 -9.10
N ILE A 35 11.36 -7.36 -9.06
CA ILE A 35 10.67 -8.07 -7.98
C ILE A 35 11.33 -7.78 -6.63
N ARG A 36 12.66 -7.93 -6.53
CA ARG A 36 13.40 -7.70 -5.29
C ARG A 36 13.32 -6.24 -4.85
N ASN A 37 13.46 -5.29 -5.79
CA ASN A 37 13.41 -3.86 -5.49
C ASN A 37 12.06 -3.43 -4.94
N GLN A 38 10.94 -3.97 -5.45
CA GLN A 38 9.62 -3.71 -4.89
C GLN A 38 9.54 -4.09 -3.40
N PHE A 39 10.09 -5.25 -3.02
CA PHE A 39 10.11 -5.68 -1.64
C PHE A 39 11.17 -4.98 -0.80
N ASN A 40 12.34 -4.69 -1.36
CA ASN A 40 13.41 -3.98 -0.67
C ASN A 40 12.93 -2.61 -0.15
N VAL A 41 12.20 -1.87 -0.97
CA VAL A 41 11.68 -0.56 -0.57
C VAL A 41 10.45 -0.69 0.32
N ASN A 42 9.41 -1.40 -0.15
CA ASN A 42 8.10 -1.37 0.49
C ASN A 42 8.02 -2.19 1.78
N TYR A 43 8.90 -3.19 1.95
CA TYR A 43 8.84 -4.15 3.05
C TYR A 43 10.13 -4.21 3.88
N PHE A 44 11.28 -4.51 3.26
CA PHE A 44 12.51 -4.66 4.03
C PHE A 44 13.01 -3.33 4.60
N GLY A 45 12.95 -2.23 3.83
CA GLY A 45 13.29 -0.90 4.34
C GLY A 45 12.40 -0.46 5.50
N LEU A 46 11.10 -0.83 5.46
CA LEU A 46 10.18 -0.61 6.57
C LEU A 46 10.60 -1.42 7.81
N ILE A 47 10.98 -2.68 7.66
CA ILE A 47 11.50 -3.53 8.76
C ILE A 47 12.76 -2.92 9.36
N ASP A 48 13.69 -2.46 8.54
CA ASP A 48 14.94 -1.85 9.02
C ASP A 48 14.67 -0.59 9.84
N CYS A 49 13.73 0.25 9.40
CA CYS A 49 13.30 1.41 10.19
C CYS A 49 12.70 1.00 11.54
N ILE A 50 11.80 0.00 11.54
CA ILE A 50 11.21 -0.52 12.78
C ILE A 50 12.32 -1.04 13.71
N LYS A 51 13.19 -1.95 13.22
CA LYS A 51 14.29 -2.49 14.02
C LYS A 51 15.20 -1.40 14.57
N GLY A 52 15.43 -0.34 13.82
CA GLY A 52 16.25 0.79 14.24
C GLY A 52 15.67 1.57 15.42
N VAL A 53 14.35 1.78 15.48
CA VAL A 53 13.73 2.58 16.56
C VAL A 53 13.38 1.77 17.80
N LEU A 54 13.18 0.45 17.67
CA LEU A 54 12.72 -0.40 18.77
C LEU A 54 13.59 -0.38 20.04
N PRO A 55 14.93 -0.38 19.99
CA PRO A 55 15.75 -0.30 21.19
C PRO A 55 15.45 0.96 22.02
N GLN A 56 15.29 2.10 21.33
CA GLN A 56 15.00 3.37 22.00
C GLN A 56 13.57 3.41 22.55
N MET A 57 12.56 3.00 21.75
CA MET A 57 11.17 2.97 22.19
C MET A 57 10.94 2.00 23.36
N ARG A 58 11.63 0.84 23.38
CA ARG A 58 11.58 -0.08 24.53
C ARG A 58 12.18 0.54 25.81
N LYS A 59 13.27 1.29 25.68
CA LYS A 59 13.86 2.03 26.81
C LYS A 59 12.89 3.08 27.34
N GLN A 60 12.14 3.74 26.47
CA GLN A 60 11.12 4.74 26.80
C GLN A 60 9.88 4.11 27.42
N LYS A 61 9.60 2.83 27.12
CA LYS A 61 8.32 2.13 27.37
C LYS A 61 7.14 2.86 26.73
N ASP A 62 7.40 3.53 25.62
CA ASP A 62 6.45 4.36 24.89
C ASP A 62 6.93 4.54 23.47
N GLY A 63 5.99 4.60 22.53
CA GLY A 63 6.25 4.87 21.12
C GLY A 63 5.08 4.46 20.24
N VAL A 64 5.00 5.08 19.06
CA VAL A 64 3.99 4.77 18.08
C VAL A 64 4.63 4.53 16.72
N ILE A 65 4.30 3.42 16.08
CA ILE A 65 4.74 3.09 14.73
C ILE A 65 3.51 3.08 13.81
N VAL A 66 3.55 3.89 12.75
CA VAL A 66 2.50 3.95 11.74
C VAL A 66 3.07 3.50 10.40
N ASN A 67 2.59 2.36 9.90
CA ASN A 67 2.97 1.83 8.61
C ASN A 67 1.92 2.23 7.56
N ILE A 68 2.33 2.95 6.52
CA ILE A 68 1.44 3.30 5.41
C ILE A 68 1.33 2.10 4.48
N SER A 69 0.18 1.43 4.59
CA SER A 69 -0.23 0.34 3.73
C SER A 69 -0.97 0.88 2.49
N SER A 70 -1.97 0.17 2.04
CA SER A 70 -2.87 0.53 0.94
C SER A 70 -4.13 -0.32 1.01
N ILE A 71 -5.19 0.11 0.33
CA ILE A 71 -6.30 -0.78 -0.01
C ILE A 71 -5.79 -2.06 -0.72
N ALA A 72 -4.70 -1.95 -1.50
CA ALA A 72 -4.00 -3.06 -2.15
C ALA A 72 -3.38 -4.07 -1.16
N GLY A 73 -3.25 -3.75 0.12
CA GLY A 73 -2.89 -4.70 1.17
C GLY A 73 -4.07 -5.53 1.70
N ARG A 74 -5.27 -5.35 1.15
CA ARG A 74 -6.50 -6.01 1.61
C ARG A 74 -7.13 -6.94 0.59
N PHE A 75 -6.97 -6.65 -0.69
CA PHE A 75 -7.44 -7.50 -1.78
C PHE A 75 -6.57 -7.30 -3.02
N GLY A 76 -6.58 -8.31 -3.91
CA GLY A 76 -5.81 -8.28 -5.15
C GLY A 76 -6.45 -7.35 -6.18
N LEU A 77 -5.61 -6.52 -6.79
CA LEU A 77 -5.96 -5.71 -7.96
C LEU A 77 -5.27 -6.28 -9.21
N PRO A 78 -5.89 -6.18 -10.38
CA PRO A 78 -5.26 -6.64 -11.62
C PRO A 78 -3.93 -5.91 -11.89
N PHE A 79 -2.95 -6.65 -12.38
CA PHE A 79 -1.64 -6.12 -12.82
C PHE A 79 -0.81 -5.40 -11.74
N THR A 80 -1.10 -5.67 -10.47
CA THR A 80 -0.38 -5.07 -9.33
C THR A 80 0.14 -6.12 -8.35
N SER A 81 0.43 -7.33 -8.85
CA SER A 81 0.78 -8.50 -8.04
C SER A 81 1.93 -8.22 -7.06
N LEU A 82 3.02 -7.60 -7.53
CA LEU A 82 4.19 -7.30 -6.71
C LEU A 82 3.88 -6.25 -5.65
N TYR A 83 3.23 -5.16 -6.06
CA TYR A 83 2.82 -4.10 -5.14
C TYR A 83 1.83 -4.62 -4.08
N ASN A 84 0.77 -5.34 -4.52
CA ASN A 84 -0.19 -5.93 -3.60
C ASN A 84 0.51 -6.85 -2.59
N SER A 85 1.35 -7.78 -3.06
CA SER A 85 2.06 -8.71 -2.18
C SER A 85 2.90 -7.98 -1.14
N SER A 86 3.61 -6.92 -1.53
CA SER A 86 4.38 -6.10 -0.59
C SER A 86 3.50 -5.43 0.47
N LYS A 87 2.32 -4.91 0.09
CA LYS A 87 1.38 -4.27 1.02
C LYS A 87 0.64 -5.27 1.92
N PHE A 88 0.34 -6.48 1.42
CA PHE A 88 -0.15 -7.59 2.26
C PHE A 88 0.90 -8.00 3.31
N ALA A 89 2.17 -8.06 2.92
CA ALA A 89 3.26 -8.37 3.85
C ALA A 89 3.37 -7.31 4.97
N VAL A 90 3.21 -6.02 4.66
CA VAL A 90 3.18 -4.93 5.65
C VAL A 90 2.01 -5.08 6.63
N GLU A 91 0.82 -5.45 6.13
CA GLU A 91 -0.35 -5.66 6.99
C GLU A 91 -0.12 -6.84 7.95
N GLY A 92 0.29 -8.00 7.44
CA GLY A 92 0.56 -9.18 8.26
C GLY A 92 1.66 -8.95 9.30
N LEU A 93 2.77 -8.31 8.89
CA LEU A 93 3.84 -7.92 9.81
C LEU A 93 3.31 -7.03 10.94
N THR A 94 2.51 -6.02 10.61
CA THR A 94 2.00 -5.07 11.60
C THR A 94 1.06 -5.75 12.59
N GLU A 95 0.18 -6.65 12.12
CA GLU A 95 -0.71 -7.42 12.99
C GLU A 95 0.08 -8.32 13.96
N CYS A 96 1.15 -8.97 13.50
CA CYS A 96 2.00 -9.80 14.38
C CYS A 96 2.77 -8.94 15.39
N LEU A 97 3.42 -7.87 14.93
CA LEU A 97 4.19 -6.98 15.80
C LEU A 97 3.33 -6.26 16.84
N HIS A 98 2.04 -6.08 16.60
CA HIS A 98 1.13 -5.52 17.60
C HIS A 98 1.13 -6.33 18.89
N TYR A 99 1.15 -7.66 18.82
CA TYR A 99 1.22 -8.52 20.02
C TYR A 99 2.57 -8.39 20.71
N GLU A 100 3.66 -8.42 19.95
CA GLU A 100 5.01 -8.36 20.48
C GLU A 100 5.31 -7.00 21.16
N LEU A 101 4.94 -5.90 20.52
CA LEU A 101 5.29 -4.55 20.94
C LEU A 101 4.41 -4.04 22.07
N SER A 102 3.16 -4.55 22.17
CA SER A 102 2.27 -4.22 23.29
C SER A 102 2.87 -4.56 24.68
N LEU A 103 3.74 -5.58 24.74
CA LEU A 103 4.48 -5.95 25.96
C LEU A 103 5.40 -4.83 26.47
N PHE A 104 5.78 -3.91 25.58
CA PHE A 104 6.71 -2.81 25.90
C PHE A 104 6.03 -1.44 25.90
N GLY A 105 4.69 -1.39 25.81
CA GLY A 105 3.95 -0.13 25.74
C GLY A 105 4.05 0.59 24.39
N ILE A 106 4.56 -0.09 23.35
CA ILE A 106 4.70 0.46 22.00
C ILE A 106 3.46 0.12 21.19
N ASP A 107 2.83 1.14 20.59
CA ASP A 107 1.68 0.97 19.70
C ASP A 107 2.14 0.89 18.24
N ILE A 108 1.62 -0.08 17.49
CA ILE A 108 1.88 -0.21 16.06
C ILE A 108 0.58 -0.38 15.29
N LYS A 109 0.49 0.28 14.14
CA LYS A 109 -0.73 0.25 13.33
C LYS A 109 -0.46 0.48 11.85
N THR A 110 -1.39 0.04 11.02
CA THR A 110 -1.44 0.41 9.60
C THR A 110 -2.43 1.55 9.37
N VAL A 111 -2.11 2.37 8.39
CA VAL A 111 -3.06 3.23 7.68
C VAL A 111 -3.10 2.77 6.24
N ALA A 112 -4.26 2.36 5.77
CA ALA A 112 -4.50 1.87 4.42
C ALA A 112 -5.32 2.91 3.63
N PRO A 113 -4.67 3.79 2.86
CA PRO A 113 -5.36 4.71 1.96
C PRO A 113 -6.02 3.97 0.79
N GLY A 114 -7.13 4.53 0.31
CA GLY A 114 -7.72 4.22 -0.97
C GLY A 114 -7.10 5.05 -2.09
N SER A 115 -7.95 5.47 -3.03
CA SER A 115 -7.53 6.30 -4.16
C SER A 115 -7.42 7.76 -3.72
N PHE A 116 -6.19 8.27 -3.69
CA PHE A 116 -5.87 9.67 -3.40
C PHE A 116 -4.92 10.20 -4.48
N ARG A 117 -5.10 11.48 -4.87
CA ARG A 117 -4.15 12.15 -5.76
C ARG A 117 -2.90 12.52 -4.96
N THR A 118 -1.87 11.71 -5.06
CA THR A 118 -0.59 11.92 -4.38
C THR A 118 0.54 11.77 -5.40
N GLY A 119 1.75 12.16 -5.06
CA GLY A 119 2.96 11.85 -5.83
C GLY A 119 3.24 10.35 -5.99
N PHE A 120 2.42 9.47 -5.40
CA PHE A 120 2.54 8.02 -5.60
C PHE A 120 2.36 7.63 -7.07
N HIS A 121 1.50 8.33 -7.81
CA HIS A 121 1.28 8.05 -9.23
C HIS A 121 2.55 8.25 -10.07
N ASP A 122 3.40 9.22 -9.68
CA ASP A 122 4.68 9.49 -10.34
C ASP A 122 5.76 8.45 -9.97
N SER A 123 5.49 7.63 -8.94
CA SER A 123 6.34 6.55 -8.48
C SER A 123 5.85 5.15 -8.91
N ILE A 124 4.93 5.07 -9.87
CA ILE A 124 4.54 3.81 -10.48
C ILE A 124 5.51 3.47 -11.60
N ASN A 125 6.17 2.32 -11.48
CA ASN A 125 7.02 1.75 -12.52
C ASN A 125 6.28 0.57 -13.16
N PHE A 126 6.33 0.48 -14.48
CA PHE A 126 5.81 -0.69 -15.18
C PHE A 126 6.89 -1.76 -15.25
N THR A 127 6.51 -3.01 -14.98
CA THR A 127 7.40 -4.17 -15.14
C THR A 127 7.51 -4.50 -16.61
N GLU A 128 8.67 -4.24 -17.21
CA GLU A 128 8.90 -4.35 -18.65
C GLU A 128 10.29 -4.86 -19.02
N ASP A 129 11.09 -5.29 -18.05
CA ASP A 129 12.46 -5.72 -18.32
C ASP A 129 12.51 -7.02 -19.17
N GLU A 130 11.48 -7.85 -19.05
CA GLU A 130 11.34 -9.13 -19.78
C GLU A 130 10.10 -9.17 -20.69
N LYS A 131 9.88 -8.11 -21.49
CA LYS A 131 8.71 -7.97 -22.36
C LYS A 131 8.43 -9.20 -23.25
N LYS A 132 7.14 -9.52 -23.36
CA LYS A 132 6.61 -10.55 -24.25
C LYS A 132 5.79 -9.89 -25.34
N GLU A 133 6.06 -10.19 -26.61
CA GLU A 133 5.42 -9.58 -27.77
C GLU A 133 3.89 -9.85 -27.81
N ASP A 134 3.46 -11.02 -27.40
CA ASP A 134 2.04 -11.41 -27.35
C ASP A 134 1.25 -10.66 -26.29
N LEU A 135 1.90 -9.96 -25.35
CA LEU A 135 1.28 -9.13 -24.32
C LEU A 135 1.27 -7.63 -24.67
N ASP A 136 1.91 -7.21 -25.78
CA ASP A 136 2.08 -5.80 -26.12
C ASP A 136 0.75 -5.02 -26.13
N VAL A 137 -0.27 -5.54 -26.82
CA VAL A 137 -1.57 -4.85 -26.94
C VAL A 137 -2.24 -4.67 -25.59
N VAL A 138 -2.21 -5.70 -24.73
CA VAL A 138 -2.84 -5.64 -23.41
C VAL A 138 -2.05 -4.72 -22.47
N ARG A 139 -0.72 -4.74 -22.58
CA ARG A 139 0.17 -3.86 -21.80
C ARG A 139 -0.08 -2.39 -22.11
N GLU A 140 -0.13 -2.02 -23.39
CA GLU A 140 -0.39 -0.65 -23.81
C GLU A 140 -1.80 -0.18 -23.38
N ASN A 141 -2.80 -1.03 -23.52
CA ASN A 141 -4.16 -0.74 -23.05
C ASN A 141 -4.19 -0.59 -21.51
N LEU A 142 -3.41 -1.39 -20.78
CA LEU A 142 -3.28 -1.27 -19.33
C LEU A 142 -2.67 0.08 -18.93
N LYS A 143 -1.54 0.47 -19.55
CA LYS A 143 -0.89 1.76 -19.31
C LYS A 143 -1.87 2.90 -19.52
N LYS A 144 -2.54 2.90 -20.69
CA LYS A 144 -3.53 3.91 -21.02
C LYS A 144 -4.69 3.95 -20.01
N ALA A 145 -5.22 2.79 -19.62
CA ALA A 145 -6.31 2.72 -18.64
C ALA A 145 -5.90 3.26 -17.26
N LEU A 146 -4.64 3.02 -16.85
CA LEU A 146 -4.09 3.56 -15.60
C LEU A 146 -3.88 5.07 -15.69
N GLU A 147 -3.29 5.57 -16.78
CA GLU A 147 -3.09 7.00 -17.01
C GLU A 147 -4.42 7.77 -17.08
N ASP A 148 -5.40 7.24 -17.80
CA ASP A 148 -6.74 7.83 -17.88
C ASP A 148 -7.43 7.81 -16.51
N GLY A 149 -7.27 6.73 -15.74
CA GLY A 149 -7.77 6.62 -14.38
C GLY A 149 -7.13 7.64 -13.43
N ILE A 150 -5.85 7.93 -13.59
CA ILE A 150 -5.13 8.95 -12.81
C ILE A 150 -5.58 10.36 -13.20
N LYS A 151 -5.74 10.63 -14.50
CA LYS A 151 -6.07 11.97 -15.03
C LYS A 151 -7.52 12.34 -14.83
N ASN A 152 -8.44 11.43 -15.11
CA ASN A 152 -9.86 11.76 -15.32
C ASN A 152 -10.82 11.15 -14.27
N GLU A 153 -10.63 9.89 -13.92
CA GLU A 153 -11.51 9.20 -12.96
C GLU A 153 -10.73 8.14 -12.19
N PRO A 154 -10.95 8.02 -10.88
CA PRO A 154 -10.38 6.92 -10.12
C PRO A 154 -10.93 5.59 -10.66
N PRO A 155 -10.18 4.47 -10.50
CA PRO A 155 -10.61 3.14 -10.95
C PRO A 155 -11.93 2.67 -10.30
N PHE A 156 -12.39 3.39 -9.27
CA PHE A 156 -13.66 3.19 -8.60
C PHE A 156 -14.50 4.48 -8.63
N PRO A 157 -15.84 4.40 -8.67
CA PRO A 157 -16.75 5.54 -8.86
C PRO A 157 -16.84 6.50 -7.66
N PHE A 158 -15.87 6.52 -6.76
CA PHE A 158 -15.94 7.26 -5.49
C PHE A 158 -15.08 8.52 -5.42
N GLY A 159 -14.41 8.86 -6.52
CA GLY A 159 -13.55 10.03 -6.62
C GLY A 159 -12.23 9.89 -5.84
N PHE A 160 -11.30 10.79 -6.11
CA PHE A 160 -10.07 10.90 -5.33
C PHE A 160 -10.34 11.67 -4.05
N GLY A 161 -9.75 11.19 -2.92
CA GLY A 161 -9.69 11.98 -1.68
C GLY A 161 -8.61 13.06 -1.76
N ASN A 162 -8.65 14.02 -0.82
CA ASN A 162 -7.63 15.05 -0.68
C ASN A 162 -6.41 14.50 0.09
N ASN A 163 -5.20 14.88 -0.34
CA ASN A 163 -3.94 14.49 0.31
C ASN A 163 -3.86 14.95 1.76
N ASP A 164 -4.36 16.15 2.05
CA ASP A 164 -4.40 16.69 3.40
C ASP A 164 -5.24 15.85 4.34
N ASP A 165 -6.31 15.21 3.83
CA ASP A 165 -7.12 14.28 4.62
C ASP A 165 -6.30 13.06 5.05
N VAL A 166 -5.41 12.54 4.16
CA VAL A 166 -4.52 11.43 4.51
C VAL A 166 -3.51 11.86 5.57
N ALA A 167 -2.85 13.00 5.37
CA ALA A 167 -1.87 13.52 6.30
C ALA A 167 -2.47 13.78 7.68
N ASN A 168 -3.62 14.44 7.74
CA ASN A 168 -4.36 14.69 8.98
C ASN A 168 -4.82 13.39 9.65
N PHE A 169 -5.25 12.41 8.87
CA PHE A 169 -5.64 11.11 9.39
C PHE A 169 -4.45 10.35 9.99
N VAL A 170 -3.31 10.32 9.29
CA VAL A 170 -2.07 9.72 9.78
C VAL A 170 -1.61 10.41 11.06
N PHE A 171 -1.56 11.74 11.07
CA PHE A 171 -1.22 12.51 12.28
C PHE A 171 -2.15 12.15 13.44
N LYS A 172 -3.46 12.20 13.24
CA LYS A 172 -4.44 11.83 14.28
C LYS A 172 -4.22 10.41 14.79
N LYS A 173 -3.90 9.45 13.90
CA LYS A 173 -3.64 8.07 14.30
C LYS A 173 -2.31 7.89 15.02
N SER A 174 -1.31 8.70 14.72
CA SER A 174 -0.02 8.66 15.40
C SER A 174 -0.06 9.16 16.84
N ILE A 175 -1.01 10.04 17.18
CA ILE A 175 -1.13 10.64 18.53
C ILE A 175 -2.30 10.08 19.35
N THR A 176 -3.13 9.17 18.80
CA THR A 176 -4.27 8.59 19.53
C THR A 176 -4.21 7.07 19.53
N LYS A 177 -4.67 6.47 20.65
CA LYS A 177 -4.94 5.03 20.66
C LYS A 177 -6.01 4.72 19.63
N SER A 178 -5.72 3.78 18.74
CA SER A 178 -6.62 3.39 17.65
C SER A 178 -6.49 1.90 17.34
N LYS A 179 -7.33 1.41 16.44
CA LYS A 179 -7.25 0.02 15.96
C LYS A 179 -5.91 -0.23 15.26
N VAL A 180 -5.45 -1.47 15.24
CA VAL A 180 -4.25 -1.89 14.49
C VAL A 180 -4.39 -1.56 13.01
N SER A 181 -5.56 -1.84 12.43
CA SER A 181 -5.86 -1.56 11.02
C SER A 181 -6.80 -0.38 10.88
N ASN A 182 -6.37 0.64 10.15
CA ASN A 182 -7.11 1.87 9.92
C ASN A 182 -7.27 2.13 8.42
N PHE A 183 -8.47 2.50 7.99
CA PHE A 183 -8.81 2.76 6.58
C PHE A 183 -9.17 4.21 6.38
N ILE A 184 -8.64 4.82 5.32
CA ILE A 184 -9.02 6.15 4.88
C ILE A 184 -9.38 6.13 3.39
N GLY A 185 -10.49 6.77 3.05
CA GLY A 185 -11.09 6.81 1.72
C GLY A 185 -12.50 6.24 1.75
N ARG A 186 -13.35 6.72 0.84
CA ARG A 186 -14.71 6.19 0.68
C ARG A 186 -14.67 4.79 0.06
N ASP A 187 -13.81 4.62 -0.93
CA ASP A 187 -13.54 3.37 -1.63
C ASP A 187 -13.09 2.26 -0.66
N THR A 188 -12.10 2.53 0.20
CA THR A 188 -11.63 1.55 1.18
C THR A 188 -12.72 1.10 2.13
N LYS A 189 -13.55 2.03 2.62
CA LYS A 189 -14.65 1.71 3.53
C LYS A 189 -15.70 0.83 2.86
N ILE A 190 -16.08 1.19 1.63
CA ILE A 190 -17.09 0.44 0.86
C ILE A 190 -16.57 -0.95 0.49
N ILE A 191 -15.35 -1.05 -0.01
CA ILE A 191 -14.75 -2.33 -0.38
C ILE A 191 -14.60 -3.24 0.84
N ASN A 192 -14.12 -2.70 1.96
CA ASN A 192 -13.99 -3.49 3.18
C ASN A 192 -15.36 -3.96 3.72
N PHE A 193 -16.39 -3.12 3.64
CA PHE A 193 -17.77 -3.49 3.96
C PHE A 193 -18.31 -4.57 3.02
N PHE A 194 -18.06 -4.41 1.71
CA PHE A 194 -18.47 -5.37 0.69
C PHE A 194 -17.83 -6.75 0.91
N ILE A 195 -16.52 -6.78 1.17
CA ILE A 195 -15.79 -8.02 1.47
C ILE A 195 -16.36 -8.74 2.69
N LYS A 196 -16.74 -7.99 3.73
CA LYS A 196 -17.31 -8.57 4.96
C LYS A 196 -18.67 -9.23 4.75
N ILE A 197 -19.49 -8.68 3.86
CA ILE A 197 -20.85 -9.18 3.63
C ILE A 197 -20.90 -10.23 2.53
N PHE A 198 -20.23 -9.99 1.41
CA PHE A 198 -20.37 -10.78 0.19
C PHE A 198 -19.15 -11.68 -0.10
N GLY A 199 -18.08 -11.52 0.69
CA GLY A 199 -16.84 -12.24 0.48
C GLY A 199 -15.97 -11.68 -0.67
N ARG A 200 -14.76 -12.23 -0.79
CA ARG A 200 -13.79 -11.78 -1.80
C ARG A 200 -14.13 -12.25 -3.21
N GLU A 201 -14.72 -13.43 -3.35
CA GLU A 201 -15.00 -14.05 -4.66
C GLU A 201 -15.91 -13.18 -5.55
N LEU A 202 -16.97 -12.62 -4.96
CA LEU A 202 -17.85 -11.73 -5.71
C LEU A 202 -17.14 -10.44 -6.11
N LEU A 203 -16.29 -9.90 -5.24
CA LEU A 203 -15.48 -8.71 -5.55
C LEU A 203 -14.53 -8.99 -6.72
N PHE A 204 -13.85 -10.15 -6.75
CA PHE A 204 -12.96 -10.53 -7.86
C PHE A 204 -13.71 -10.62 -9.19
N LYS A 205 -14.91 -11.19 -9.21
CA LYS A 205 -15.74 -11.24 -10.43
C LYS A 205 -16.10 -9.85 -10.95
N ILE A 206 -16.45 -8.93 -10.05
CA ILE A 206 -16.78 -7.54 -10.40
C ILE A 206 -15.54 -6.81 -10.94
N ILE A 207 -14.42 -6.88 -10.23
CA ILE A 207 -13.17 -6.24 -10.64
C ILE A 207 -12.71 -6.79 -11.98
N LYS A 208 -12.68 -8.13 -12.14
CA LYS A 208 -12.33 -8.78 -13.40
C LYS A 208 -13.15 -8.23 -14.57
N LYS A 209 -14.48 -8.17 -14.40
CA LYS A 209 -15.38 -7.66 -15.45
C LYS A 209 -15.09 -6.19 -15.80
N LEU A 210 -14.92 -5.34 -14.79
CA LEU A 210 -14.65 -3.91 -14.96
C LEU A 210 -13.31 -3.64 -15.65
N TRP A 211 -12.25 -4.36 -15.26
CA TRP A 211 -10.93 -4.18 -15.84
C TRP A 211 -10.83 -4.77 -17.25
N PHE A 212 -11.34 -5.98 -17.46
CA PHE A 212 -11.26 -6.62 -18.78
C PHE A 212 -12.04 -5.84 -19.84
N SER A 213 -13.17 -5.21 -19.50
CA SER A 213 -13.88 -4.34 -20.42
C SER A 213 -13.10 -3.09 -20.85
N ARG A 214 -12.05 -2.72 -20.10
CA ARG A 214 -11.19 -1.55 -20.42
C ARG A 214 -9.94 -1.92 -21.18
N ILE A 215 -9.36 -3.09 -20.93
CA ILE A 215 -8.05 -3.48 -21.44
C ILE A 215 -8.09 -4.48 -22.60
N LEU A 216 -9.15 -5.30 -22.69
CA LEU A 216 -9.28 -6.24 -23.81
C LEU A 216 -9.90 -5.58 -25.04
N PRO A 217 -9.45 -5.95 -26.25
CA PRO A 217 -10.10 -5.55 -27.49
C PRO A 217 -11.56 -5.99 -27.49
N LYS A 218 -12.47 -5.14 -27.99
CA LYS A 218 -13.92 -5.41 -28.02
C LYS A 218 -14.34 -6.70 -28.74
N LYS A 219 -13.42 -7.33 -29.48
CA LYS A 219 -13.67 -8.60 -30.21
C LYS A 219 -13.38 -9.85 -29.36
N GLU A 220 -12.81 -9.71 -28.17
CA GLU A 220 -12.40 -10.81 -27.29
C GLU A 220 -13.22 -10.88 -25.98
N LEU A 221 -14.23 -10.03 -25.86
CA LEU A 221 -15.23 -10.02 -24.77
C LEU A 221 -16.47 -10.81 -25.18
#